data_87bdc15d809ac7a4210c7356ee4956eb
#
_entry.id   87bdc15d809ac7a4210c7356ee4956eb
#
_cell.length_a   1.000
_cell.length_b   1.000
_cell.length_c   1.000
_cell.angle_alpha   90.00
_cell.angle_beta   90.00
_cell.angle_gamma   90.00
#
_symmetry.space_group_name_H-M   'P 1'
#
loop_
_entity.id
_entity.type
_entity.pdbx_description
1 polymer ?
#
loop_
_entity_poly.entity_id
_entity_poly.type
_entity_poly.pdbx_seq_one_letter_code
_entity_poly.pdbx_strand_id
1 'polypeptide(L)'
;MDDTAITKGLARTAVRSDEAATPGQVGMVTLVSGFKLSCALFGGDTRSAGRSSFERVQIGALIKVPTASTIAFGFVDSLALQNPGGNSAGQGVAVAEIELLGELVPPRPGMPPAFSRGISVYPVLGAPVFMASPDDLSRIYSKPNSPSLAIGSLYQDPSKTAYLISQEFLCKHSAILGTTGSGKSCALTVILRALLDAHPNGHIVCLDPHGEYGAAFPGIAEHITPQTLELPYWMLSFEEITEVLCSREPIARSREANILKDAIIGAKRDFMGDAGQSAFLTVDTPVPYRMPRVVQRISEAMGKLDKPDNALPFLRLLTTIDNLRQDQRYAFMFGGLVMRDNMAEILSRILRIPVKGKPITIIDISAVPSEIVNVVVSLLCRIIFDLALWSNRETAVPLLLVCDEAHRYIPNDESTGFEPTRRSISRIAKEGRKYGVSICLVTQRPSEISESIISQCSTVFAMRMTNEKDQNLVRRTLPESAAGLLNTLPTLRQQEAIAVGEGVPHPMRIRFADLDGKYRPHGDATNFPRAWETDQNGLEYLGEIIERWRWQSH
;
A
#
# COMPACT_ATOMS: atom_id res chain seq x y z
N MET A 1 8.11 40.60 -10.92
CA MET A 1 7.36 41.43 -11.88
C MET A 1 5.90 41.16 -11.66
N ASP A 2 5.23 42.16 -11.25
CA ASP A 2 3.97 42.34 -10.60
C ASP A 2 2.77 41.46 -11.05
N ASP A 3 2.32 40.63 -10.14
CA ASP A 3 1.02 39.90 -10.19
C ASP A 3 -0.19 40.81 -9.92
N THR A 4 0.04 42.08 -9.65
CA THR A 4 -0.98 43.09 -9.31
C THR A 4 -1.64 43.72 -10.54
N ALA A 5 -1.16 43.46 -11.75
CA ALA A 5 -1.71 44.08 -12.97
C ALA A 5 -2.86 43.25 -13.59
N ILE A 6 -2.92 41.95 -13.36
CA ILE A 6 -3.97 41.07 -13.92
C ILE A 6 -5.30 41.20 -13.15
N THR A 7 -5.23 41.54 -11.87
CA THR A 7 -6.39 41.63 -10.97
C THR A 7 -7.23 42.91 -11.20
N LYS A 8 -6.68 43.96 -11.83
CA LYS A 8 -7.39 45.22 -12.09
C LYS A 8 -8.28 45.25 -13.34
N GLY A 9 -8.16 44.26 -14.23
CA GLY A 9 -8.98 44.17 -15.45
C GLY A 9 -10.34 43.53 -15.28
N LEU A 10 -10.52 42.71 -14.23
CA LEU A 10 -11.73 41.90 -14.02
C LEU A 10 -12.88 42.60 -13.27
N ALA A 11 -12.66 43.82 -12.78
CA ALA A 11 -13.65 44.55 -11.95
C ALA A 11 -14.73 45.34 -12.73
N ARG A 12 -14.82 45.23 -14.06
CA ARG A 12 -15.77 46.05 -14.86
C ARG A 12 -16.87 45.30 -15.60
N THR A 13 -16.98 43.98 -15.43
CA THR A 13 -18.17 43.28 -15.95
C THR A 13 -19.09 42.91 -14.77
N ALA A 14 -19.82 43.90 -14.28
CA ALA A 14 -21.01 43.66 -13.47
C ALA A 14 -21.97 42.85 -14.34
N VAL A 15 -22.08 41.56 -14.05
CA VAL A 15 -23.07 40.68 -14.69
C VAL A 15 -24.44 41.23 -14.34
N ARG A 16 -25.15 41.74 -15.34
CA ARG A 16 -26.56 42.14 -15.21
C ARG A 16 -27.34 40.89 -14.77
N SER A 17 -28.00 40.98 -13.64
CA SER A 17 -28.78 39.94 -12.97
C SER A 17 -30.12 39.59 -13.63
N ASP A 18 -30.34 39.90 -14.90
CA ASP A 18 -31.67 39.82 -15.55
C ASP A 18 -31.80 38.73 -16.63
N GLU A 19 -30.85 37.84 -16.84
CA GLU A 19 -31.14 36.62 -17.60
C GLU A 19 -31.75 35.58 -16.67
N ALA A 20 -32.99 35.18 -16.95
CA ALA A 20 -33.75 34.21 -16.17
C ALA A 20 -32.94 32.92 -16.00
N ALA A 21 -32.49 32.64 -14.79
CA ALA A 21 -31.71 31.42 -14.47
C ALA A 21 -32.52 30.19 -14.87
N THR A 22 -31.88 29.29 -15.62
CA THR A 22 -32.48 28.01 -16.00
C THR A 22 -32.83 27.22 -14.73
N PRO A 23 -34.02 26.58 -14.66
CA PRO A 23 -34.41 25.84 -13.46
C PRO A 23 -33.30 24.85 -13.00
N GLY A 24 -32.88 24.98 -11.74
CA GLY A 24 -31.80 24.13 -11.17
C GLY A 24 -30.36 24.65 -11.38
N GLN A 25 -30.16 25.76 -12.06
CA GLN A 25 -28.88 26.43 -12.22
C GLN A 25 -28.41 27.02 -10.87
N VAL A 26 -27.16 26.73 -10.48
CA VAL A 26 -26.56 27.19 -9.21
C VAL A 26 -25.56 28.32 -9.39
N GLY A 27 -25.05 28.51 -10.62
CA GLY A 27 -24.05 29.55 -10.89
C GLY A 27 -23.64 29.61 -12.36
N MET A 28 -22.60 30.38 -12.65
CA MET A 28 -21.99 30.50 -13.98
C MET A 28 -20.47 30.43 -13.89
N VAL A 29 -19.82 29.87 -14.91
CA VAL A 29 -18.38 29.77 -15.04
C VAL A 29 -17.79 31.17 -15.24
N THR A 30 -16.86 31.57 -14.38
CA THR A 30 -16.14 32.85 -14.42
C THR A 30 -14.69 32.74 -14.81
N LEU A 31 -14.06 31.55 -14.58
CA LEU A 31 -12.67 31.26 -14.94
C LEU A 31 -12.54 29.79 -15.35
N VAL A 32 -11.74 29.56 -16.37
CA VAL A 32 -11.34 28.20 -16.81
C VAL A 32 -9.82 28.15 -16.85
N SER A 33 -9.20 27.26 -16.09
CA SER A 33 -7.75 27.13 -16.04
C SER A 33 -7.35 25.66 -15.92
N GLY A 34 -7.01 25.04 -17.06
CA GLY A 34 -6.65 23.63 -17.11
C GLY A 34 -7.77 22.74 -16.56
N PHE A 35 -7.49 22.02 -15.49
CA PHE A 35 -8.47 21.14 -14.83
C PHE A 35 -9.32 21.85 -13.76
N LYS A 36 -9.16 23.16 -13.54
CA LYS A 36 -9.91 23.96 -12.56
C LYS A 36 -10.85 24.95 -13.23
N LEU A 37 -12.01 25.12 -12.62
CA LEU A 37 -12.99 26.14 -12.95
C LEU A 37 -13.29 27.00 -11.71
N SER A 38 -13.54 28.30 -11.91
CA SER A 38 -14.23 29.13 -10.90
C SER A 38 -15.62 29.41 -11.35
N CYS A 39 -16.57 29.37 -10.44
CA CYS A 39 -17.99 29.58 -10.67
C CYS A 39 -18.52 30.63 -9.70
N ALA A 40 -19.14 31.69 -10.23
CA ALA A 40 -19.93 32.60 -9.42
C ALA A 40 -21.27 31.94 -9.11
N LEU A 41 -21.57 31.78 -7.83
CA LEU A 41 -22.85 31.20 -7.37
C LEU A 41 -23.91 32.26 -7.26
N PHE A 42 -25.14 31.92 -7.66
CA PHE A 42 -26.26 32.82 -7.55
C PHE A 42 -26.74 32.97 -6.10
N GLY A 43 -26.86 34.23 -5.64
CA GLY A 43 -27.54 34.56 -4.38
C GLY A 43 -29.03 34.23 -4.50
N GLY A 44 -29.54 33.42 -3.59
CA GLY A 44 -31.00 33.16 -3.56
C GLY A 44 -31.78 34.41 -3.21
N ASP A 45 -32.83 34.68 -3.99
CA ASP A 45 -33.81 35.71 -3.65
C ASP A 45 -34.53 35.27 -2.36
N THR A 46 -34.40 36.05 -1.29
CA THR A 46 -34.96 35.74 0.05
C THR A 46 -36.50 35.67 0.06
N ARG A 47 -37.17 35.86 -1.09
CA ARG A 47 -38.65 35.90 -1.22
C ARG A 47 -39.28 34.61 -1.74
N SER A 48 -38.51 33.66 -2.26
CA SER A 48 -39.03 32.34 -2.64
C SER A 48 -38.65 31.30 -1.57
N ALA A 49 -39.63 30.52 -1.11
CA ALA A 49 -39.52 29.51 -0.06
C ALA A 49 -38.64 28.29 -0.44
N GLY A 50 -37.49 28.52 -1.08
CA GLY A 50 -36.48 27.53 -1.43
C GLY A 50 -35.12 27.95 -0.87
N ARG A 51 -34.35 26.97 -0.36
CA ARG A 51 -32.98 27.17 0.10
C ARG A 51 -32.16 27.92 -0.98
N SER A 52 -31.37 28.91 -0.57
CA SER A 52 -30.50 29.67 -1.47
C SER A 52 -29.52 28.71 -2.19
N SER A 53 -29.02 29.07 -3.37
CA SER A 53 -28.01 28.27 -4.08
C SER A 53 -26.78 28.02 -3.22
N PHE A 54 -26.44 28.92 -2.28
CA PHE A 54 -25.38 28.77 -1.29
C PHE A 54 -25.61 27.63 -0.30
N GLU A 55 -26.84 27.31 0.03
CA GLU A 55 -27.17 26.23 0.96
C GLU A 55 -27.11 24.84 0.29
N ARG A 56 -27.09 24.80 -1.04
CA ARG A 56 -27.09 23.56 -1.82
C ARG A 56 -25.68 23.13 -2.22
N VAL A 57 -24.77 24.07 -2.47
CA VAL A 57 -23.42 23.81 -2.91
C VAL A 57 -22.53 23.68 -1.69
N GLN A 58 -21.92 22.50 -1.50
CA GLN A 58 -21.02 22.20 -0.41
C GLN A 58 -19.67 21.69 -0.97
N ILE A 59 -18.60 21.80 -0.18
CA ILE A 59 -17.30 21.21 -0.53
C ILE A 59 -17.49 19.70 -0.74
N GLY A 60 -16.92 19.17 -1.83
CA GLY A 60 -17.07 17.78 -2.25
C GLY A 60 -18.37 17.49 -3.01
N ALA A 61 -19.28 18.48 -3.21
CA ALA A 61 -20.45 18.30 -4.04
C ALA A 61 -20.05 18.12 -5.51
N LEU A 62 -20.75 17.23 -6.21
CA LEU A 62 -20.57 17.02 -7.64
C LEU A 62 -21.44 17.98 -8.42
N ILE A 63 -20.83 18.70 -9.34
CA ILE A 63 -21.51 19.63 -10.25
C ILE A 63 -21.34 19.20 -11.70
N LYS A 64 -22.19 19.71 -12.57
CA LYS A 64 -22.12 19.52 -14.01
C LYS A 64 -22.18 20.85 -14.76
N VAL A 65 -21.41 20.91 -15.84
CA VAL A 65 -21.36 22.08 -16.75
C VAL A 65 -21.56 21.58 -18.18
N PRO A 66 -22.67 21.92 -18.84
CA PRO A 66 -22.85 21.58 -20.25
C PRO A 66 -21.78 22.27 -21.11
N THR A 67 -21.23 21.53 -22.06
CA THR A 67 -20.33 22.03 -23.10
C THR A 67 -20.98 21.92 -24.46
N ALA A 68 -20.27 22.27 -25.53
CA ALA A 68 -20.82 22.20 -26.89
C ALA A 68 -21.26 20.79 -27.31
N SER A 69 -20.62 19.75 -26.83
CA SER A 69 -20.87 18.36 -27.26
C SER A 69 -20.90 17.33 -26.12
N THR A 70 -20.55 17.72 -24.90
CA THR A 70 -20.46 16.83 -23.73
C THR A 70 -21.03 17.54 -22.50
N ILE A 71 -21.04 16.82 -21.38
CA ILE A 71 -21.33 17.41 -20.06
C ILE A 71 -20.13 17.18 -19.20
N ALA A 72 -19.40 18.24 -18.83
CA ALA A 72 -18.29 18.17 -17.91
C ALA A 72 -18.77 18.04 -16.46
N PHE A 73 -18.08 17.23 -15.66
CA PHE A 73 -18.35 17.04 -14.23
C PHE A 73 -17.11 17.38 -13.42
N GLY A 74 -17.35 17.95 -12.23
CA GLY A 74 -16.28 18.28 -11.29
C GLY A 74 -16.76 18.33 -9.85
N PHE A 75 -15.81 18.30 -8.93
CA PHE A 75 -16.07 18.47 -7.50
C PHE A 75 -15.81 19.91 -7.07
N VAL A 76 -16.63 20.39 -6.15
CA VAL A 76 -16.38 21.67 -5.46
C VAL A 76 -15.23 21.47 -4.49
N ASP A 77 -14.10 22.13 -4.76
CA ASP A 77 -12.88 22.10 -3.94
C ASP A 77 -12.94 23.13 -2.82
N SER A 78 -13.32 24.37 -3.13
CA SER A 78 -13.40 25.45 -2.16
C SER A 78 -14.59 26.39 -2.41
N LEU A 79 -15.00 27.07 -1.36
CA LEU A 79 -16.04 28.09 -1.38
C LEU A 79 -15.50 29.35 -0.70
N ALA A 80 -15.57 30.49 -1.38
CA ALA A 80 -15.15 31.78 -0.87
C ALA A 80 -16.17 32.87 -1.15
N LEU A 81 -16.27 33.85 -0.24
CA LEU A 81 -16.98 35.08 -0.49
C LEU A 81 -15.97 36.12 -1.00
N GLN A 82 -16.15 36.60 -2.23
CA GLN A 82 -15.38 37.69 -2.77
C GLN A 82 -16.18 38.99 -2.63
N ASN A 83 -15.61 39.94 -1.89
CA ASN A 83 -16.17 41.29 -1.84
C ASN A 83 -15.69 42.06 -3.08
N PRO A 84 -16.59 42.55 -3.97
CA PRO A 84 -16.18 43.48 -5.02
C PRO A 84 -15.68 44.76 -4.36
N GLY A 85 -14.39 45.06 -4.54
CA GLY A 85 -13.66 46.12 -3.84
C GLY A 85 -14.34 47.47 -3.84
N GLY A 86 -14.36 48.13 -2.69
CA GLY A 86 -14.63 49.56 -2.46
C GLY A 86 -16.05 49.89 -2.02
N ASN A 87 -16.21 50.29 -0.77
CA ASN A 87 -17.25 51.17 -0.16
C ASN A 87 -18.72 51.07 -0.60
N SER A 88 -19.23 49.93 -0.91
CA SER A 88 -20.70 49.76 -0.99
C SER A 88 -21.07 48.50 -0.19
N ALA A 89 -22.06 48.63 0.68
CA ALA A 89 -22.72 47.55 1.41
C ALA A 89 -23.48 46.63 0.43
N GLY A 90 -22.73 46.01 -0.51
CA GLY A 90 -23.24 45.08 -1.50
C GLY A 90 -22.88 43.66 -1.08
N GLN A 91 -23.86 42.79 -1.17
CA GLN A 91 -23.73 41.35 -0.92
C GLN A 91 -22.52 40.78 -1.66
N GLY A 92 -21.59 40.16 -0.93
CA GLY A 92 -20.43 39.48 -1.53
C GLY A 92 -20.88 38.39 -2.49
N VAL A 93 -20.15 38.23 -3.60
CA VAL A 93 -20.38 37.13 -4.56
C VAL A 93 -19.71 35.88 -4.04
N ALA A 94 -20.46 34.81 -3.82
CA ALA A 94 -19.87 33.52 -3.50
C ALA A 94 -19.28 32.92 -4.76
N VAL A 95 -18.04 32.48 -4.64
CA VAL A 95 -17.29 31.82 -5.70
C VAL A 95 -16.96 30.39 -5.24
N ALA A 96 -17.28 29.42 -6.10
CA ALA A 96 -16.87 28.04 -5.94
C ALA A 96 -15.68 27.75 -6.86
N GLU A 97 -14.61 27.17 -6.32
CA GLU A 97 -13.59 26.53 -7.14
C GLU A 97 -13.97 25.07 -7.36
N ILE A 98 -13.86 24.62 -8.59
CA ILE A 98 -14.33 23.33 -9.05
C ILE A 98 -13.17 22.64 -9.74
N GLU A 99 -12.94 21.40 -9.35
CA GLU A 99 -11.93 20.53 -9.96
C GLU A 99 -12.62 19.55 -10.92
N LEU A 100 -12.23 19.60 -12.21
CA LEU A 100 -12.83 18.78 -13.25
C LEU A 100 -12.42 17.32 -13.12
N LEU A 101 -13.39 16.42 -13.14
CA LEU A 101 -13.24 14.98 -12.98
C LEU A 101 -13.21 14.25 -14.32
N GLY A 102 -14.14 14.61 -15.21
CA GLY A 102 -14.36 13.96 -16.48
C GLY A 102 -15.61 14.46 -17.17
N GLU A 103 -16.00 13.79 -18.22
CA GLU A 103 -17.16 14.18 -19.03
C GLU A 103 -18.09 13.01 -19.35
N LEU A 104 -19.37 13.30 -19.46
CA LEU A 104 -20.35 12.38 -20.00
C LEU A 104 -20.46 12.64 -21.52
N VAL A 105 -20.07 11.63 -22.29
CA VAL A 105 -20.19 11.68 -23.75
C VAL A 105 -21.62 11.32 -24.14
N PRO A 106 -22.29 12.10 -25.01
CA PRO A 106 -23.64 11.79 -25.45
C PRO A 106 -23.73 10.42 -26.12
N PRO A 107 -24.95 9.81 -26.12
CA PRO A 107 -25.12 8.50 -26.72
C PRO A 107 -24.79 8.55 -28.21
N ARG A 108 -24.01 7.58 -28.68
CA ARG A 108 -23.83 7.34 -30.12
C ARG A 108 -24.78 6.21 -30.57
N PRO A 109 -25.09 6.09 -31.86
CA PRO A 109 -25.97 5.01 -32.35
C PRO A 109 -25.42 3.64 -31.85
N GLY A 110 -26.23 2.95 -31.03
CA GLY A 110 -25.87 1.65 -30.45
C GLY A 110 -25.02 1.69 -29.17
N MET A 111 -24.64 2.86 -28.65
CA MET A 111 -23.91 3.00 -27.38
C MET A 111 -24.64 3.92 -26.42
N PRO A 112 -24.89 3.52 -25.16
CA PRO A 112 -25.43 4.40 -24.13
C PRO A 112 -24.44 5.52 -23.81
N PRO A 113 -24.89 6.64 -23.18
CA PRO A 113 -23.99 7.66 -22.68
C PRO A 113 -23.03 7.07 -21.66
N ALA A 114 -21.74 7.29 -21.86
CA ALA A 114 -20.69 6.77 -20.98
C ALA A 114 -19.89 7.90 -20.36
N PHE A 115 -19.56 7.77 -19.09
CA PHE A 115 -18.62 8.65 -18.41
C PHE A 115 -17.19 8.28 -18.78
N SER A 116 -16.40 9.31 -19.14
CA SER A 116 -14.97 9.20 -19.45
C SER A 116 -14.17 10.11 -18.54
N ARG A 117 -13.01 9.64 -18.06
CA ARG A 117 -12.03 10.49 -17.37
C ARG A 117 -11.43 11.51 -18.33
N GLY A 118 -11.14 12.68 -17.81
CA GLY A 118 -10.57 13.79 -18.58
C GLY A 118 -11.64 14.56 -19.34
N ILE A 119 -11.26 15.68 -19.90
CA ILE A 119 -12.14 16.64 -20.58
C ILE A 119 -11.64 16.81 -22.00
N SER A 120 -12.47 16.49 -22.97
CA SER A 120 -12.17 16.72 -24.40
C SER A 120 -12.66 18.09 -24.87
N VAL A 121 -13.76 18.59 -24.30
CA VAL A 121 -14.33 19.90 -24.60
C VAL A 121 -14.52 20.69 -23.32
N TYR A 122 -13.70 21.72 -23.15
CA TYR A 122 -13.76 22.55 -21.95
C TYR A 122 -14.99 23.44 -21.91
N PRO A 123 -15.59 23.68 -20.72
CA PRO A 123 -16.60 24.70 -20.52
C PRO A 123 -16.11 26.09 -20.94
N VAL A 124 -17.01 26.90 -21.48
CA VAL A 124 -16.73 28.30 -21.84
C VAL A 124 -17.09 29.25 -20.72
N LEU A 125 -16.53 30.45 -20.73
CA LEU A 125 -16.92 31.51 -19.80
C LEU A 125 -18.40 31.83 -19.96
N GLY A 126 -19.12 32.01 -18.84
CA GLY A 126 -20.55 32.21 -18.83
C GLY A 126 -21.39 30.93 -18.94
N ALA A 127 -20.77 29.76 -19.11
CA ALA A 127 -21.50 28.48 -19.14
C ALA A 127 -22.29 28.26 -17.83
N PRO A 128 -23.54 27.77 -17.90
CA PRO A 128 -24.35 27.51 -16.72
C PRO A 128 -23.82 26.31 -15.92
N VAL A 129 -23.85 26.43 -14.61
CA VAL A 129 -23.42 25.40 -13.67
C VAL A 129 -24.64 24.84 -12.92
N PHE A 130 -24.72 23.50 -12.84
CA PHE A 130 -25.81 22.78 -12.18
C PHE A 130 -25.26 21.78 -11.15
N MET A 131 -26.09 21.45 -10.15
CA MET A 131 -25.83 20.26 -9.31
C MET A 131 -26.00 18.99 -10.14
N ALA A 132 -25.16 18.01 -9.91
CA ALA A 132 -25.37 16.66 -10.47
C ALA A 132 -26.65 16.05 -9.90
N SER A 133 -27.49 15.48 -10.79
CA SER A 133 -28.71 14.78 -10.42
C SER A 133 -28.40 13.35 -9.93
N PRO A 134 -29.34 12.67 -9.24
CA PRO A 134 -29.20 11.26 -8.89
C PRO A 134 -28.96 10.35 -10.11
N ASP A 135 -29.52 10.72 -11.28
CA ASP A 135 -29.28 10.00 -12.53
C ASP A 135 -27.85 10.21 -13.05
N ASP A 136 -27.30 11.41 -12.91
CA ASP A 136 -25.91 11.70 -13.26
C ASP A 136 -24.97 10.88 -12.38
N LEU A 137 -25.21 10.84 -11.07
CA LEU A 137 -24.48 10.00 -10.12
C LEU A 137 -24.56 8.51 -10.52
N SER A 138 -25.75 8.04 -10.91
CA SER A 138 -25.96 6.65 -11.33
C SER A 138 -25.16 6.28 -12.57
N ARG A 139 -24.95 7.24 -13.48
CA ARG A 139 -24.16 7.03 -14.71
C ARG A 139 -22.66 7.10 -14.44
N ILE A 140 -22.22 8.10 -13.66
CA ILE A 140 -20.80 8.28 -13.33
C ILE A 140 -20.29 7.11 -12.51
N TYR A 141 -21.07 6.68 -11.51
CA TYR A 141 -20.71 5.58 -10.60
C TYR A 141 -21.33 4.23 -11.01
N SER A 142 -21.67 4.07 -12.28
CA SER A 142 -22.11 2.77 -12.79
C SER A 142 -21.02 1.72 -12.64
N LYS A 143 -21.42 0.44 -12.58
CA LYS A 143 -20.48 -0.66 -12.57
C LYS A 143 -19.59 -0.58 -13.82
N PRO A 144 -18.26 -0.59 -13.67
CA PRO A 144 -17.34 -0.61 -14.81
C PRO A 144 -17.59 -1.81 -15.72
N ASN A 145 -17.36 -1.65 -17.02
CA ASN A 145 -17.41 -2.76 -17.98
C ASN A 145 -16.28 -3.77 -17.76
N SER A 146 -15.17 -3.34 -17.17
CA SER A 146 -14.06 -4.20 -16.77
C SER A 146 -14.43 -5.05 -15.54
N PRO A 147 -13.82 -6.22 -15.35
CA PRO A 147 -13.99 -7.02 -14.14
C PRO A 147 -13.76 -6.17 -12.89
N SER A 148 -14.76 -6.07 -12.05
CA SER A 148 -14.77 -5.15 -10.91
C SER A 148 -15.42 -5.76 -9.68
N LEU A 149 -14.92 -5.38 -8.52
CA LEU A 149 -15.27 -5.91 -7.21
C LEU A 149 -15.95 -4.82 -6.37
N ALA A 150 -17.01 -5.17 -5.69
CA ALA A 150 -17.64 -4.30 -4.72
C ALA A 150 -16.79 -4.26 -3.44
N ILE A 151 -16.32 -3.06 -3.05
CA ILE A 151 -15.49 -2.88 -1.85
C ILE A 151 -16.15 -2.00 -0.79
N GLY A 152 -17.32 -1.45 -1.09
CA GLY A 152 -18.04 -0.57 -0.16
C GLY A 152 -19.08 0.29 -0.88
N SER A 153 -19.33 1.46 -0.35
CA SER A 153 -20.28 2.43 -0.88
C SER A 153 -19.66 3.81 -1.05
N LEU A 154 -20.28 4.64 -1.89
CA LEU A 154 -19.88 6.04 -2.03
C LEU A 154 -20.30 6.84 -0.80
N TYR A 155 -19.49 7.82 -0.42
CA TYR A 155 -19.81 8.72 0.68
C TYR A 155 -21.01 9.64 0.34
N GLN A 156 -21.06 10.16 -0.90
CA GLN A 156 -22.11 11.09 -1.35
C GLN A 156 -23.48 10.42 -1.45
N ASP A 157 -23.51 9.15 -1.83
CA ASP A 157 -24.74 8.35 -1.95
C ASP A 157 -24.45 6.90 -1.50
N PRO A 158 -24.76 6.55 -0.25
CA PRO A 158 -24.52 5.19 0.27
C PRO A 158 -25.29 4.08 -0.47
N SER A 159 -26.28 4.43 -1.30
CA SER A 159 -26.98 3.45 -2.15
C SER A 159 -26.14 3.00 -3.35
N LYS A 160 -25.05 3.71 -3.67
CA LYS A 160 -24.16 3.41 -4.80
C LYS A 160 -22.96 2.63 -4.33
N THR A 161 -22.67 1.57 -5.07
CA THR A 161 -21.51 0.70 -4.79
C THR A 161 -20.21 1.34 -5.23
N ALA A 162 -19.19 1.28 -4.40
CA ALA A 162 -17.81 1.60 -4.75
C ALA A 162 -17.14 0.36 -5.35
N TYR A 163 -16.61 0.52 -6.56
CA TYR A 163 -15.99 -0.58 -7.31
C TYR A 163 -14.47 -0.45 -7.39
N LEU A 164 -13.79 -1.60 -7.24
CA LEU A 164 -12.36 -1.79 -7.51
C LEU A 164 -12.23 -2.55 -8.84
N ILE A 165 -11.43 -2.07 -9.78
CA ILE A 165 -11.13 -2.76 -11.04
C ILE A 165 -10.05 -3.79 -10.75
N SER A 166 -10.43 -5.08 -10.71
CA SER A 166 -9.55 -6.15 -10.22
C SER A 166 -8.29 -6.31 -11.07
N GLN A 167 -8.38 -6.20 -12.39
CA GLN A 167 -7.22 -6.31 -13.28
C GLN A 167 -6.20 -5.20 -13.01
N GLU A 168 -6.65 -3.94 -12.90
CA GLU A 168 -5.74 -2.81 -12.66
C GLU A 168 -5.09 -2.87 -11.28
N PHE A 169 -5.80 -3.37 -10.29
CA PHE A 169 -5.27 -3.57 -8.94
C PHE A 169 -4.25 -4.71 -8.88
N LEU A 170 -4.53 -5.84 -9.52
CA LEU A 170 -3.65 -7.02 -9.49
C LEU A 170 -2.43 -6.89 -10.40
N CYS A 171 -2.54 -6.18 -11.54
CA CYS A 171 -1.43 -6.01 -12.48
C CYS A 171 -0.50 -4.85 -12.13
N LYS A 172 -0.86 -4.01 -11.16
CA LYS A 172 -0.13 -2.80 -10.78
C LYS A 172 0.05 -2.74 -9.26
N HIS A 173 0.90 -1.82 -8.81
CA HIS A 173 1.13 -1.65 -7.37
C HIS A 173 0.06 -0.76 -6.75
N SER A 174 -0.22 -1.01 -5.48
CA SER A 174 -1.24 -0.29 -4.72
C SER A 174 -0.75 0.09 -3.34
N ALA A 175 -1.40 1.09 -2.72
CA ALA A 175 -1.11 1.49 -1.36
C ALA A 175 -2.39 1.79 -0.57
N ILE A 176 -2.40 1.43 0.71
CA ILE A 176 -3.42 1.80 1.71
C ILE A 176 -2.73 2.61 2.80
N LEU A 177 -3.02 3.90 2.83
CA LEU A 177 -2.32 4.88 3.65
C LEU A 177 -3.28 5.48 4.67
N GLY A 178 -2.84 5.66 5.92
CA GLY A 178 -3.68 6.31 6.94
C GLY A 178 -3.18 6.07 8.35
N THR A 179 -3.56 6.92 9.30
CA THR A 179 -3.14 6.81 10.70
C THR A 179 -3.69 5.55 11.39
N THR A 180 -3.13 5.24 12.56
CA THR A 180 -3.64 4.17 13.44
C THR A 180 -5.12 4.41 13.75
N GLY A 181 -5.93 3.35 13.75
CA GLY A 181 -7.37 3.45 14.00
C GLY A 181 -8.20 4.03 12.85
N SER A 182 -7.61 4.32 11.67
CA SER A 182 -8.37 4.72 10.48
C SER A 182 -9.14 3.57 9.82
N GLY A 183 -8.77 2.31 10.12
CA GLY A 183 -9.40 1.10 9.58
C GLY A 183 -8.63 0.45 8.42
N LYS A 184 -7.31 0.67 8.30
CA LYS A 184 -6.45 0.09 7.23
C LYS A 184 -6.55 -1.43 7.14
N SER A 185 -6.38 -2.13 8.26
CA SER A 185 -6.42 -3.60 8.31
C SER A 185 -7.79 -4.13 7.88
N CYS A 186 -8.89 -3.45 8.27
CA CYS A 186 -10.23 -3.78 7.79
C CYS A 186 -10.37 -3.52 6.29
N ALA A 187 -9.90 -2.37 5.79
CA ALA A 187 -9.95 -2.04 4.37
C ALA A 187 -9.17 -3.06 3.51
N LEU A 188 -7.96 -3.41 3.93
CA LEU A 188 -7.17 -4.47 3.29
C LEU A 188 -7.94 -5.79 3.28
N THR A 189 -8.50 -6.19 4.41
CA THR A 189 -9.28 -7.45 4.50
C THR A 189 -10.48 -7.44 3.56
N VAL A 190 -11.24 -6.33 3.47
CA VAL A 190 -12.35 -6.19 2.52
C VAL A 190 -11.87 -6.40 1.08
N ILE A 191 -10.79 -5.72 0.70
CA ILE A 191 -10.22 -5.82 -0.65
C ILE A 191 -9.76 -7.25 -0.93
N LEU A 192 -8.96 -7.85 -0.04
CA LEU A 192 -8.43 -9.19 -0.26
C LEU A 192 -9.52 -10.26 -0.30
N ARG A 193 -10.55 -10.15 0.54
CA ARG A 193 -11.68 -11.08 0.48
C ARG A 193 -12.46 -10.95 -0.82
N ALA A 194 -12.79 -9.74 -1.24
CA ALA A 194 -13.46 -9.51 -2.51
C ALA A 194 -12.65 -10.04 -3.71
N LEU A 195 -11.31 -9.92 -3.66
CA LEU A 195 -10.41 -10.51 -4.65
C LEU A 195 -10.46 -12.04 -4.65
N LEU A 196 -10.39 -12.66 -3.46
CA LEU A 196 -10.36 -14.12 -3.32
C LEU A 196 -11.71 -14.76 -3.63
N ASP A 197 -12.82 -14.09 -3.34
CA ASP A 197 -14.17 -14.53 -3.74
C ASP A 197 -14.33 -14.54 -5.27
N ALA A 198 -13.73 -13.57 -5.97
CA ALA A 198 -13.75 -13.51 -7.43
C ALA A 198 -12.66 -14.38 -8.10
N HIS A 199 -11.54 -14.57 -7.42
CA HIS A 199 -10.36 -15.28 -7.93
C HIS A 199 -9.88 -16.34 -6.92
N PRO A 200 -10.60 -17.45 -6.74
CA PRO A 200 -10.33 -18.47 -5.70
C PRO A 200 -8.99 -19.20 -5.89
N ASN A 201 -8.38 -19.09 -7.05
CA ASN A 201 -7.06 -19.64 -7.35
C ASN A 201 -5.96 -18.57 -7.36
N GLY A 202 -6.16 -17.45 -6.69
CA GLY A 202 -5.16 -16.41 -6.54
C GLY A 202 -3.93 -16.85 -5.72
N HIS A 203 -2.86 -16.10 -5.81
CA HIS A 203 -1.63 -16.33 -5.05
C HIS A 203 -1.26 -15.04 -4.32
N ILE A 204 -1.59 -14.98 -3.05
CA ILE A 204 -1.34 -13.81 -2.20
C ILE A 204 -0.41 -14.19 -1.05
N VAL A 205 0.63 -13.40 -0.85
CA VAL A 205 1.51 -13.49 0.32
C VAL A 205 1.37 -12.21 1.12
N CYS A 206 0.94 -12.32 2.37
CA CYS A 206 0.76 -11.20 3.28
C CYS A 206 1.79 -11.27 4.41
N LEU A 207 2.63 -10.26 4.52
CA LEU A 207 3.54 -10.06 5.64
C LEU A 207 2.78 -9.36 6.76
N ASP A 208 2.67 -10.03 7.89
CA ASP A 208 1.86 -9.61 9.05
C ASP A 208 2.75 -9.37 10.28
N PRO A 209 3.23 -8.14 10.50
CA PRO A 209 4.13 -7.83 11.61
C PRO A 209 3.44 -7.74 12.97
N HIS A 210 2.11 -7.80 13.01
CA HIS A 210 1.33 -7.67 14.23
C HIS A 210 0.44 -8.88 14.54
N GLY A 211 0.41 -9.91 13.67
CA GLY A 211 -0.43 -11.09 13.85
C GLY A 211 -1.93 -10.82 13.72
N GLU A 212 -2.34 -9.76 13.00
CA GLU A 212 -3.73 -9.32 12.93
C GLU A 212 -4.60 -10.11 11.96
N TYR A 213 -4.01 -10.65 10.87
CA TYR A 213 -4.77 -11.16 9.74
C TYR A 213 -5.11 -12.65 9.82
N GLY A 214 -4.48 -13.40 10.74
CA GLY A 214 -4.68 -14.85 10.82
C GLY A 214 -6.16 -15.27 10.95
N ALA A 215 -6.92 -14.55 11.76
CA ALA A 215 -8.35 -14.82 11.99
C ALA A 215 -9.26 -14.27 10.86
N ALA A 216 -8.77 -13.35 10.02
CA ALA A 216 -9.58 -12.70 9.00
C ALA A 216 -9.90 -13.58 7.79
N PHE A 217 -9.15 -14.69 7.59
CA PHE A 217 -9.27 -15.59 6.44
C PHE A 217 -9.46 -17.07 6.85
N PRO A 218 -10.47 -17.40 7.69
CA PRO A 218 -10.65 -18.75 8.19
C PRO A 218 -10.90 -19.73 7.04
N GLY A 219 -10.18 -20.85 7.06
CA GLY A 219 -10.34 -21.95 6.10
C GLY A 219 -9.69 -21.73 4.72
N ILE A 220 -9.40 -20.50 4.34
CA ILE A 220 -8.83 -20.14 3.03
C ILE A 220 -7.38 -19.61 3.10
N ALA A 221 -6.83 -19.43 4.29
CA ALA A 221 -5.44 -19.04 4.47
C ALA A 221 -4.55 -20.20 4.89
N GLU A 222 -3.30 -20.17 4.41
CA GLU A 222 -2.19 -20.85 5.06
C GLU A 222 -1.59 -19.86 6.06
N HIS A 223 -1.71 -20.16 7.35
CA HIS A 223 -1.17 -19.33 8.41
C HIS A 223 0.20 -19.88 8.84
N ILE A 224 1.24 -19.13 8.57
CA ILE A 224 2.62 -19.46 8.94
C ILE A 224 3.02 -18.56 10.11
N THR A 225 3.14 -19.18 11.27
CA THR A 225 3.60 -18.51 12.50
C THR A 225 5.12 -18.68 12.66
N PRO A 226 5.80 -17.94 13.55
CA PRO A 226 7.23 -18.11 13.81
C PRO A 226 7.63 -19.56 14.17
N GLN A 227 6.73 -20.32 14.82
CA GLN A 227 6.96 -21.72 15.19
C GLN A 227 6.86 -22.68 14.00
N THR A 228 6.11 -22.32 12.97
CA THR A 228 5.89 -23.14 11.76
C THR A 228 6.60 -22.59 10.54
N LEU A 229 7.30 -21.46 10.68
CA LEU A 229 8.10 -20.86 9.64
C LEU A 229 9.35 -21.71 9.39
N GLU A 230 9.59 -22.05 8.14
CA GLU A 230 10.79 -22.74 7.68
C GLU A 230 11.46 -21.90 6.61
N LEU A 231 12.55 -21.23 6.96
CA LEU A 231 13.37 -20.43 6.05
C LEU A 231 14.84 -20.75 6.30
N PRO A 232 15.35 -21.87 5.77
CA PRO A 232 16.71 -22.31 6.08
C PRO A 232 17.76 -21.30 5.57
N TYR A 233 18.82 -21.10 6.35
CA TYR A 233 19.91 -20.15 6.07
C TYR A 233 20.56 -20.31 4.69
N TRP A 234 20.53 -21.50 4.10
CA TRP A 234 21.09 -21.73 2.77
C TRP A 234 20.28 -21.10 1.63
N MET A 235 19.05 -20.65 1.90
CA MET A 235 18.25 -19.84 0.98
C MET A 235 18.63 -18.35 1.00
N LEU A 236 19.39 -17.89 1.99
CA LEU A 236 19.86 -16.51 2.06
C LEU A 236 20.84 -16.22 0.91
N SER A 237 20.74 -15.02 0.34
CA SER A 237 21.78 -14.50 -0.54
C SER A 237 23.06 -14.20 0.26
N PHE A 238 24.18 -14.02 -0.43
CA PHE A 238 25.43 -13.67 0.23
C PHE A 238 25.34 -12.33 0.97
N GLU A 239 24.63 -11.38 0.42
CA GLU A 239 24.38 -10.08 1.04
C GLU A 239 23.56 -10.24 2.34
N GLU A 240 22.50 -11.05 2.30
CA GLU A 240 21.64 -11.31 3.46
C GLU A 240 22.39 -12.06 4.57
N ILE A 241 23.16 -13.07 4.24
CA ILE A 241 23.90 -13.85 5.24
C ILE A 241 25.07 -13.07 5.85
N THR A 242 25.72 -12.19 5.10
CA THR A 242 26.76 -11.31 5.64
C THR A 242 26.22 -10.30 6.64
N GLU A 243 24.97 -9.84 6.48
CA GLU A 243 24.31 -8.98 7.48
C GLU A 243 24.07 -9.71 8.80
N VAL A 244 23.79 -11.00 8.73
CA VAL A 244 23.55 -11.83 9.93
C VAL A 244 24.84 -12.21 10.62
N LEU A 245 25.88 -12.57 9.85
CA LEU A 245 27.09 -13.22 10.39
C LEU A 245 28.29 -12.29 10.56
N CYS A 246 28.39 -11.21 9.76
CA CYS A 246 29.56 -10.35 9.73
C CYS A 246 29.40 -9.09 10.60
N SER A 247 30.53 -8.55 11.02
CA SER A 247 30.60 -7.29 11.76
C SER A 247 30.00 -6.11 10.98
N ARG A 248 29.50 -5.11 11.69
CA ARG A 248 29.04 -3.84 11.10
C ARG A 248 30.21 -2.89 10.75
N GLU A 249 31.40 -3.13 11.32
CA GLU A 249 32.58 -2.32 11.06
C GLU A 249 33.12 -2.64 9.66
N PRO A 250 33.25 -1.66 8.73
CA PRO A 250 33.48 -1.91 7.29
C PRO A 250 34.72 -2.75 6.98
N ILE A 251 35.85 -2.51 7.68
CA ILE A 251 37.11 -3.20 7.43
C ILE A 251 37.03 -4.67 7.92
N ALA A 252 36.51 -4.88 9.13
CA ALA A 252 36.28 -6.21 9.67
C ALA A 252 35.29 -7.00 8.81
N ARG A 253 34.16 -6.36 8.44
CA ARG A 253 33.14 -6.94 7.58
C ARG A 253 33.71 -7.44 6.26
N SER A 254 34.53 -6.63 5.57
CA SER A 254 35.11 -7.04 4.28
C SER A 254 35.99 -8.29 4.41
N ARG A 255 36.78 -8.41 5.49
CA ARG A 255 37.61 -9.59 5.76
C ARG A 255 36.77 -10.81 6.10
N GLU A 256 35.81 -10.67 7.00
CA GLU A 256 34.88 -11.72 7.41
C GLU A 256 34.04 -12.22 6.23
N ALA A 257 33.56 -11.32 5.38
CA ALA A 257 32.77 -11.66 4.20
C ALA A 257 33.58 -12.50 3.18
N ASN A 258 34.86 -12.17 2.95
CA ASN A 258 35.72 -12.97 2.06
C ASN A 258 35.94 -14.40 2.61
N ILE A 259 36.23 -14.52 3.90
CA ILE A 259 36.38 -15.82 4.57
C ILE A 259 35.08 -16.64 4.44
N LEU A 260 33.95 -16.01 4.75
CA LEU A 260 32.63 -16.63 4.70
C LEU A 260 32.26 -17.07 3.28
N LYS A 261 32.57 -16.26 2.26
CA LYS A 261 32.32 -16.56 0.86
C LYS A 261 33.00 -17.84 0.41
N ASP A 262 34.31 -17.96 0.68
CA ASP A 262 35.10 -19.13 0.31
C ASP A 262 34.63 -20.39 1.05
N ALA A 263 34.29 -20.25 2.33
CA ALA A 263 33.76 -21.34 3.13
C ALA A 263 32.40 -21.84 2.63
N ILE A 264 31.48 -20.93 2.27
CA ILE A 264 30.14 -21.27 1.73
C ILE A 264 30.26 -21.93 0.36
N ILE A 265 31.04 -21.38 -0.58
CA ILE A 265 31.23 -21.97 -1.90
C ILE A 265 31.81 -23.41 -1.75
N GLY A 266 32.80 -23.59 -0.87
CA GLY A 266 33.35 -24.89 -0.59
C GLY A 266 32.32 -25.87 -0.02
N ALA A 267 31.51 -25.44 0.94
CA ALA A 267 30.46 -26.27 1.54
C ALA A 267 29.33 -26.63 0.54
N LYS A 268 28.99 -25.73 -0.40
CA LYS A 268 28.05 -26.02 -1.51
C LYS A 268 28.62 -27.06 -2.48
N ARG A 269 29.92 -26.98 -2.82
CA ARG A 269 30.59 -28.00 -3.63
C ARG A 269 30.56 -29.36 -2.97
N ASP A 270 30.83 -29.44 -1.66
CA ASP A 270 30.78 -30.69 -0.89
C ASP A 270 29.35 -31.31 -0.94
N PHE A 271 28.30 -30.50 -0.98
CA PHE A 271 26.93 -30.98 -1.06
C PHE A 271 26.57 -31.52 -2.45
N MET A 272 27.03 -30.84 -3.51
CA MET A 272 26.71 -31.22 -4.90
C MET A 272 27.54 -32.45 -5.38
N GLY A 273 28.67 -32.72 -4.77
CA GLY A 273 29.59 -33.78 -5.23
C GLY A 273 30.20 -33.49 -6.60
N ASP A 274 30.66 -34.54 -7.28
CA ASP A 274 31.32 -34.45 -8.59
C ASP A 274 30.38 -34.21 -9.80
N ALA A 275 29.12 -33.82 -9.54
CA ALA A 275 28.19 -33.47 -10.63
C ALA A 275 28.75 -32.28 -11.43
N GLY A 276 28.95 -32.46 -12.75
CA GLY A 276 29.63 -31.51 -13.66
C GLY A 276 29.02 -30.09 -13.75
N GLN A 277 28.03 -29.76 -12.93
CA GLN A 277 27.45 -28.43 -12.76
C GLN A 277 28.22 -27.54 -11.77
N SER A 278 29.22 -28.05 -11.08
CA SER A 278 30.03 -27.31 -10.08
C SER A 278 30.81 -26.13 -10.67
N ALA A 279 31.02 -26.08 -11.99
CA ALA A 279 31.71 -25.00 -12.69
C ALA A 279 30.96 -23.64 -12.66
N PHE A 280 29.64 -23.66 -12.56
CA PHE A 280 28.79 -22.45 -12.56
C PHE A 280 28.32 -22.04 -11.17
N LEU A 281 28.82 -22.73 -10.12
CA LEU A 281 28.40 -22.49 -8.75
C LEU A 281 28.93 -21.14 -8.24
N THR A 282 28.01 -20.29 -7.86
CA THR A 282 28.30 -19.01 -7.17
C THR A 282 27.90 -19.09 -5.71
N VAL A 283 28.29 -18.08 -4.92
CA VAL A 283 27.88 -17.98 -3.52
C VAL A 283 26.36 -17.81 -3.39
N ASP A 284 25.68 -17.21 -4.41
CA ASP A 284 24.24 -16.96 -4.42
C ASP A 284 23.43 -18.08 -5.10
N THR A 285 24.08 -19.10 -5.67
CA THR A 285 23.35 -20.25 -6.21
C THR A 285 22.56 -20.92 -5.07
N PRO A 286 21.22 -21.11 -5.21
CA PRO A 286 20.37 -21.62 -4.12
C PRO A 286 20.53 -23.15 -3.98
N VAL A 287 21.66 -23.56 -3.45
CA VAL A 287 22.02 -24.96 -3.19
C VAL A 287 22.19 -25.15 -1.69
N PRO A 288 21.60 -26.18 -1.09
CA PRO A 288 21.80 -26.50 0.32
C PRO A 288 23.28 -26.69 0.67
N TYR A 289 23.67 -26.31 1.89
CA TYR A 289 24.97 -26.57 2.44
C TYR A 289 24.89 -26.72 3.96
N ARG A 290 25.81 -27.53 4.54
CA ARG A 290 25.80 -27.78 5.97
C ARG A 290 26.63 -26.73 6.72
N MET A 291 26.05 -26.05 7.69
CA MET A 291 26.76 -25.06 8.51
C MET A 291 28.00 -25.66 9.24
N PRO A 292 27.98 -26.89 9.75
CA PRO A 292 29.20 -27.52 10.30
C PRO A 292 30.35 -27.61 9.30
N ARG A 293 30.08 -27.75 7.98
CA ARG A 293 31.13 -27.72 6.95
C ARG A 293 31.71 -26.33 6.76
N VAL A 294 30.85 -25.29 6.83
CA VAL A 294 31.33 -23.89 6.82
C VAL A 294 32.22 -23.62 8.01
N VAL A 295 31.81 -24.02 9.22
CA VAL A 295 32.61 -23.90 10.45
C VAL A 295 33.96 -24.64 10.32
N GLN A 296 33.94 -25.87 9.82
CA GLN A 296 35.16 -26.64 9.60
C GLN A 296 36.12 -25.92 8.65
N ARG A 297 35.63 -25.42 7.50
CA ARG A 297 36.47 -24.72 6.52
C ARG A 297 37.04 -23.40 7.06
N ILE A 298 36.25 -22.65 7.85
CA ILE A 298 36.72 -21.44 8.53
C ILE A 298 37.84 -21.82 9.52
N SER A 299 37.67 -22.90 10.30
CA SER A 299 38.68 -23.37 11.28
C SER A 299 39.96 -23.87 10.60
N GLU A 300 39.84 -24.60 9.48
CA GLU A 300 41.00 -25.06 8.68
C GLU A 300 41.78 -23.89 8.08
N ALA A 301 41.08 -22.85 7.59
CA ALA A 301 41.70 -21.63 7.08
C ALA A 301 42.40 -20.82 8.18
N MET A 302 41.88 -20.82 9.40
CA MET A 302 42.45 -20.17 10.57
C MET A 302 43.68 -20.90 11.09
N GLY A 303 43.72 -22.27 11.05
CA GLY A 303 44.69 -23.10 11.75
C GLY A 303 46.16 -22.97 11.32
N LYS A 304 46.50 -22.07 10.41
CA LYS A 304 47.84 -21.79 9.90
C LYS A 304 48.31 -20.36 10.12
N LEU A 305 47.66 -19.60 10.99
CA LEU A 305 47.96 -18.18 11.18
C LEU A 305 48.85 -17.94 12.40
N ASP A 306 50.05 -17.42 12.14
CA ASP A 306 51.08 -17.18 13.18
C ASP A 306 50.85 -15.89 14.00
N LYS A 307 49.88 -15.03 13.62
CA LYS A 307 49.62 -13.74 14.29
C LYS A 307 48.18 -13.64 14.82
N PRO A 308 48.02 -13.29 16.13
CA PRO A 308 46.68 -13.18 16.76
C PRO A 308 45.69 -12.26 16.02
N ASP A 309 46.16 -11.11 15.49
CA ASP A 309 45.33 -10.14 14.80
C ASP A 309 44.73 -10.70 13.50
N ASN A 310 45.39 -11.65 12.86
CA ASN A 310 44.90 -12.32 11.66
C ASN A 310 43.82 -13.36 11.97
N ALA A 311 43.79 -13.91 13.20
CA ALA A 311 42.81 -14.90 13.62
C ALA A 311 41.47 -14.27 14.05
N LEU A 312 41.44 -13.00 14.43
CA LEU A 312 40.26 -12.32 14.98
C LEU A 312 39.00 -12.38 14.08
N PRO A 313 39.06 -12.16 12.75
CA PRO A 313 37.90 -12.30 11.89
C PRO A 313 37.30 -13.71 11.86
N PHE A 314 38.17 -14.74 11.90
CA PHE A 314 37.75 -16.15 11.95
C PHE A 314 37.06 -16.49 13.25
N LEU A 315 37.64 -16.07 14.39
CA LEU A 315 37.06 -16.29 15.72
C LEU A 315 35.69 -15.61 15.87
N ARG A 316 35.54 -14.39 15.37
CA ARG A 316 34.27 -13.67 15.39
C ARG A 316 33.20 -14.43 14.61
N LEU A 317 33.49 -14.86 13.37
CA LEU A 317 32.55 -15.65 12.57
C LEU A 317 32.15 -16.94 13.28
N LEU A 318 33.14 -17.72 13.81
CA LEU A 318 32.85 -18.95 14.51
C LEU A 318 31.97 -18.74 15.74
N THR A 319 32.26 -17.69 16.53
CA THR A 319 31.45 -17.33 17.72
C THR A 319 30.04 -16.92 17.33
N THR A 320 29.91 -16.09 16.29
CA THR A 320 28.57 -15.62 15.82
C THR A 320 27.73 -16.79 15.31
N ILE A 321 28.33 -17.68 14.51
CA ILE A 321 27.63 -18.87 13.99
C ILE A 321 27.17 -19.77 15.14
N ASP A 322 28.04 -20.00 16.13
CA ASP A 322 27.71 -20.87 17.28
C ASP A 322 26.60 -20.28 18.14
N ASN A 323 26.64 -18.96 18.42
CA ASN A 323 25.59 -18.26 19.15
C ASN A 323 24.23 -18.38 18.46
N LEU A 324 24.17 -18.16 17.13
CA LEU A 324 22.92 -18.25 16.37
C LEU A 324 22.36 -19.67 16.31
N ARG A 325 23.23 -20.68 16.28
CA ARG A 325 22.79 -22.09 16.29
C ARG A 325 22.27 -22.56 17.65
N GLN A 326 22.72 -21.95 18.74
CA GLN A 326 22.29 -22.29 20.10
C GLN A 326 21.02 -21.53 20.52
N ASP A 327 20.72 -20.39 19.89
CA ASP A 327 19.56 -19.57 20.21
C ASP A 327 18.28 -20.11 19.52
N GLN A 328 17.34 -20.58 20.32
CA GLN A 328 16.07 -21.15 19.82
C GLN A 328 15.23 -20.18 18.99
N ARG A 329 15.37 -18.87 19.20
CA ARG A 329 14.66 -17.86 18.41
C ARG A 329 15.01 -17.90 16.93
N TYR A 330 16.19 -18.45 16.59
CA TYR A 330 16.67 -18.61 15.21
C TYR A 330 16.51 -20.04 14.68
N ALA A 331 15.85 -20.93 15.44
CA ALA A 331 15.71 -22.33 15.06
C ALA A 331 14.99 -22.52 13.71
N PHE A 332 14.07 -21.65 13.35
CA PHE A 332 13.37 -21.67 12.05
C PHE A 332 14.33 -21.50 10.86
N MET A 333 15.51 -20.93 11.08
CA MET A 333 16.53 -20.69 10.06
C MET A 333 17.77 -21.58 10.25
N PHE A 334 18.26 -21.75 11.46
CA PHE A 334 19.53 -22.44 11.77
C PHE A 334 19.35 -23.80 12.45
N GLY A 335 18.13 -24.20 12.82
CA GLY A 335 17.87 -25.38 13.66
C GLY A 335 17.72 -26.72 12.94
N GLY A 336 17.82 -26.79 11.61
CA GLY A 336 17.61 -28.03 10.85
C GLY A 336 18.67 -29.09 11.13
N LEU A 337 18.26 -30.25 11.72
CA LEU A 337 19.15 -31.40 11.99
C LEU A 337 19.49 -32.16 10.71
N VAL A 338 18.61 -32.21 9.73
CA VAL A 338 18.76 -32.93 8.47
C VAL A 338 18.77 -31.97 7.31
N MET A 339 19.90 -31.89 6.61
CA MET A 339 20.03 -31.09 5.40
C MET A 339 19.47 -31.87 4.20
N ARG A 340 18.38 -31.36 3.62
CA ARG A 340 17.82 -31.83 2.35
C ARG A 340 17.44 -30.62 1.49
N ASP A 341 17.39 -30.83 0.20
CA ASP A 341 16.82 -29.83 -0.70
C ASP A 341 15.29 -29.90 -0.63
N ASN A 342 14.72 -28.99 0.14
CA ASN A 342 13.28 -28.84 0.33
C ASN A 342 12.75 -27.50 -0.20
N MET A 343 13.52 -26.84 -1.09
CA MET A 343 13.18 -25.53 -1.62
C MET A 343 11.79 -25.53 -2.29
N ALA A 344 11.50 -26.55 -3.09
CA ALA A 344 10.21 -26.67 -3.77
C ALA A 344 9.03 -26.79 -2.78
N GLU A 345 9.21 -27.53 -1.68
CA GLU A 345 8.20 -27.70 -0.62
C GLU A 345 7.94 -26.36 0.10
N ILE A 346 9.01 -25.63 0.45
CA ILE A 346 8.95 -24.33 1.11
C ILE A 346 8.24 -23.31 0.18
N LEU A 347 8.69 -23.21 -1.07
CA LEU A 347 8.08 -22.30 -2.05
C LEU A 347 6.62 -22.66 -2.31
N SER A 348 6.28 -23.94 -2.48
CA SER A 348 4.92 -24.42 -2.62
C SER A 348 4.02 -23.95 -1.47
N ARG A 349 4.50 -24.05 -0.25
CA ARG A 349 3.77 -23.67 0.95
C ARG A 349 3.59 -22.15 1.04
N ILE A 350 4.65 -21.38 0.82
CA ILE A 350 4.62 -19.90 0.92
C ILE A 350 3.79 -19.30 -0.22
N LEU A 351 3.99 -19.74 -1.45
CA LEU A 351 3.41 -19.13 -2.65
C LEU A 351 2.07 -19.76 -3.05
N ARG A 352 1.65 -20.81 -2.33
CA ARG A 352 0.42 -21.56 -2.62
C ARG A 352 0.39 -22.12 -4.03
N ILE A 353 1.49 -22.71 -4.46
CA ILE A 353 1.61 -23.37 -5.75
C ILE A 353 1.82 -24.88 -5.53
N PRO A 354 0.78 -25.73 -5.73
CA PRO A 354 -0.61 -25.41 -6.09
C PRO A 354 -1.43 -24.82 -4.92
N VAL A 355 -2.51 -24.12 -5.23
CA VAL A 355 -3.38 -23.39 -4.27
C VAL A 355 -4.00 -24.30 -3.20
N LYS A 356 -4.46 -25.49 -3.55
CA LYS A 356 -5.08 -26.47 -2.65
C LYS A 356 -6.19 -25.87 -1.76
N GLY A 357 -7.03 -24.98 -2.34
CA GLY A 357 -8.13 -24.32 -1.64
C GLY A 357 -7.72 -23.20 -0.65
N LYS A 358 -6.43 -22.87 -0.58
CA LYS A 358 -5.89 -21.80 0.28
C LYS A 358 -5.10 -20.80 -0.58
N PRO A 359 -5.75 -19.82 -1.19
CA PRO A 359 -5.13 -18.89 -2.13
C PRO A 359 -4.26 -17.79 -1.47
N ILE A 360 -4.28 -17.68 -0.16
CA ILE A 360 -3.51 -16.67 0.59
C ILE A 360 -2.64 -17.32 1.65
N THR A 361 -1.41 -16.84 1.77
CA THR A 361 -0.52 -17.14 2.91
C THR A 361 -0.40 -15.90 3.78
N ILE A 362 -0.67 -16.05 5.06
CA ILE A 362 -0.40 -15.04 6.08
C ILE A 362 0.88 -15.46 6.80
N ILE A 363 1.93 -14.67 6.67
CA ILE A 363 3.21 -14.89 7.34
C ILE A 363 3.25 -13.96 8.56
N ASP A 364 2.95 -14.52 9.71
CA ASP A 364 3.05 -13.84 10.99
C ASP A 364 4.53 -13.73 11.39
N ILE A 365 5.02 -12.50 11.42
CA ILE A 365 6.39 -12.18 11.83
C ILE A 365 6.45 -11.39 13.15
N SER A 366 5.34 -11.36 13.89
CA SER A 366 5.20 -10.59 15.14
C SER A 366 6.17 -11.03 16.22
N ALA A 367 6.45 -12.34 16.32
CA ALA A 367 7.36 -12.92 17.30
C ALA A 367 8.75 -13.24 16.72
N VAL A 368 9.05 -12.86 15.48
CA VAL A 368 10.41 -12.94 14.92
C VAL A 368 11.29 -11.88 15.58
N PRO A 369 12.51 -12.21 16.04
CA PRO A 369 13.42 -11.23 16.64
C PRO A 369 13.65 -10.03 15.74
N SER A 370 13.61 -8.81 16.30
CA SER A 370 13.72 -7.55 15.56
C SER A 370 15.00 -7.46 14.72
N GLU A 371 16.07 -8.11 15.18
CA GLU A 371 17.37 -8.12 14.52
C GLU A 371 17.37 -8.88 13.19
N ILE A 372 16.44 -9.85 13.03
CA ILE A 372 16.37 -10.70 11.84
C ILE A 372 15.10 -10.51 11.00
N VAL A 373 14.10 -9.78 11.50
CA VAL A 373 12.86 -9.51 10.74
C VAL A 373 13.16 -8.98 9.34
N ASN A 374 14.07 -8.03 9.23
CA ASN A 374 14.43 -7.45 7.95
C ASN A 374 15.09 -8.46 7.00
N VAL A 375 15.88 -9.39 7.51
CA VAL A 375 16.49 -10.47 6.72
C VAL A 375 15.41 -11.43 6.21
N VAL A 376 14.46 -11.78 7.04
CA VAL A 376 13.31 -12.63 6.68
C VAL A 376 12.49 -11.96 5.57
N VAL A 377 12.16 -10.68 5.74
CA VAL A 377 11.40 -9.92 4.73
C VAL A 377 12.19 -9.79 3.43
N SER A 378 13.52 -9.53 3.49
CA SER A 378 14.39 -9.49 2.33
C SER A 378 14.35 -10.81 1.56
N LEU A 379 14.59 -11.92 2.26
CA LEU A 379 14.54 -13.26 1.69
C LEU A 379 13.20 -13.53 1.01
N LEU A 380 12.07 -13.27 1.68
CA LEU A 380 10.75 -13.50 1.12
C LEU A 380 10.49 -12.65 -0.14
N CYS A 381 10.79 -11.37 -0.09
CA CYS A 381 10.62 -10.47 -1.25
C CYS A 381 11.51 -10.92 -2.42
N ARG A 382 12.77 -11.30 -2.14
CA ARG A 382 13.71 -11.75 -3.16
C ARG A 382 13.27 -13.06 -3.80
N ILE A 383 12.89 -14.07 -3.04
CA ILE A 383 12.45 -15.36 -3.61
C ILE A 383 11.17 -15.24 -4.44
N ILE A 384 10.24 -14.37 -4.03
CA ILE A 384 9.03 -14.06 -4.81
C ILE A 384 9.41 -13.48 -6.17
N PHE A 385 10.33 -12.51 -6.18
CA PHE A 385 10.77 -11.88 -7.42
C PHE A 385 11.62 -12.83 -8.28
N ASP A 386 12.56 -13.57 -7.68
CA ASP A 386 13.44 -14.49 -8.39
C ASP A 386 12.64 -15.65 -9.02
N LEU A 387 11.63 -16.19 -8.30
CA LEU A 387 10.74 -17.20 -8.89
C LEU A 387 10.06 -16.65 -10.15
N ALA A 388 9.50 -15.45 -10.08
CA ALA A 388 8.83 -14.83 -11.21
C ALA A 388 9.80 -14.52 -12.36
N LEU A 389 11.04 -14.11 -12.06
CA LEU A 389 12.09 -13.84 -13.03
C LEU A 389 12.51 -15.11 -13.79
N TRP A 390 12.63 -16.23 -13.08
CA TRP A 390 13.05 -17.52 -13.65
C TRP A 390 11.88 -18.33 -14.24
N SER A 391 10.64 -17.88 -14.03
CA SER A 391 9.46 -18.52 -14.62
C SER A 391 9.39 -18.26 -16.13
N ASN A 392 8.90 -19.26 -16.87
CA ASN A 392 8.57 -19.05 -18.26
C ASN A 392 7.33 -18.13 -18.35
N ARG A 393 7.34 -17.15 -19.25
CA ARG A 393 6.25 -16.16 -19.40
C ARG A 393 4.89 -16.80 -19.71
N GLU A 394 4.88 -17.94 -20.39
CA GLU A 394 3.64 -18.65 -20.75
C GLU A 394 3.00 -19.37 -19.54
N THR A 395 3.81 -19.72 -18.54
CA THR A 395 3.36 -20.50 -17.37
C THR A 395 3.57 -19.72 -16.07
N ALA A 396 3.92 -18.42 -16.15
CA ALA A 396 4.14 -17.59 -14.99
C ALA A 396 2.87 -17.45 -14.15
N VAL A 397 3.01 -17.65 -12.86
CA VAL A 397 1.93 -17.52 -11.87
C VAL A 397 1.98 -16.10 -11.30
N PRO A 398 0.93 -15.28 -11.52
CA PRO A 398 0.89 -13.94 -10.92
C PRO A 398 0.81 -13.99 -9.40
N LEU A 399 1.56 -13.11 -8.74
CA LEU A 399 1.68 -13.05 -7.29
C LEU A 399 1.37 -11.64 -6.78
N LEU A 400 0.57 -11.54 -5.72
CA LEU A 400 0.36 -10.31 -4.96
C LEU A 400 1.09 -10.42 -3.63
N LEU A 401 2.09 -9.55 -3.42
CA LEU A 401 2.76 -9.37 -2.14
C LEU A 401 2.11 -8.22 -1.37
N VAL A 402 1.63 -8.48 -0.17
CA VAL A 402 1.10 -7.48 0.74
C VAL A 402 2.13 -7.22 1.83
N CYS A 403 2.56 -5.97 1.97
CA CYS A 403 3.48 -5.54 3.02
C CYS A 403 2.73 -4.63 4.00
N ASP A 404 2.32 -5.18 5.13
CA ASP A 404 1.79 -4.35 6.20
C ASP A 404 2.92 -3.68 6.99
N GLU A 405 2.64 -2.50 7.54
CA GLU A 405 3.62 -1.61 8.17
C GLU A 405 4.88 -1.38 7.31
N ALA A 406 4.66 -1.13 6.02
CA ALA A 406 5.70 -1.06 5.00
C ALA A 406 6.83 -0.07 5.34
N HIS A 407 6.56 0.99 6.15
CA HIS A 407 7.58 1.94 6.61
C HIS A 407 8.73 1.28 7.41
N ARG A 408 8.50 0.07 7.98
CA ARG A 408 9.55 -0.67 8.69
C ARG A 408 10.58 -1.28 7.73
N TYR A 409 10.20 -1.57 6.48
CA TYR A 409 10.99 -2.31 5.51
C TYR A 409 11.65 -1.42 4.45
N ILE A 410 11.02 -0.29 4.15
CA ILE A 410 11.44 0.65 3.10
C ILE A 410 11.47 2.09 3.62
N PRO A 411 12.27 2.37 4.67
CA PRO A 411 12.36 3.71 5.22
C PRO A 411 12.89 4.70 4.18
N ASN A 412 12.43 5.96 4.28
CA ASN A 412 12.88 7.06 3.42
C ASN A 412 14.34 7.44 3.71
N ASP A 413 14.76 7.35 4.97
CA ASP A 413 16.15 7.57 5.36
C ASP A 413 17.00 6.33 5.01
N GLU A 414 17.89 6.51 4.04
CA GLU A 414 18.78 5.44 3.57
C GLU A 414 19.79 4.96 4.62
N SER A 415 20.07 5.77 5.63
CA SER A 415 20.94 5.38 6.75
C SER A 415 20.24 4.46 7.75
N THR A 416 18.91 4.43 7.72
CA THR A 416 18.07 3.57 8.54
C THR A 416 17.50 2.43 7.69
N GLY A 417 17.44 1.23 8.26
CA GLY A 417 16.88 0.07 7.61
C GLY A 417 17.92 -0.91 7.05
N PHE A 418 17.42 -1.95 6.44
CA PHE A 418 18.20 -3.06 5.90
C PHE A 418 18.25 -2.94 4.38
N GLU A 419 19.42 -2.63 3.83
CA GLU A 419 19.60 -2.35 2.40
C GLU A 419 19.08 -3.48 1.48
N PRO A 420 19.33 -4.77 1.77
CA PRO A 420 18.80 -5.86 0.93
C PRO A 420 17.27 -5.88 0.86
N THR A 421 16.56 -5.60 1.97
CA THR A 421 15.09 -5.51 1.98
C THR A 421 14.61 -4.37 1.10
N ARG A 422 15.18 -3.19 1.27
CA ARG A 422 14.84 -2.00 0.48
C ARG A 422 15.07 -2.27 -1.01
N ARG A 423 16.20 -2.90 -1.36
CA ARG A 423 16.55 -3.25 -2.74
C ARG A 423 15.56 -4.27 -3.33
N SER A 424 15.22 -5.32 -2.58
CA SER A 424 14.30 -6.36 -3.01
C SER A 424 12.89 -5.79 -3.28
N ILE A 425 12.35 -4.98 -2.36
CA ILE A 425 11.05 -4.33 -2.54
C ILE A 425 11.09 -3.29 -3.66
N SER A 426 12.16 -2.48 -3.76
CA SER A 426 12.33 -1.51 -4.85
C SER A 426 12.38 -2.19 -6.22
N ARG A 427 12.99 -3.37 -6.31
CA ARG A 427 13.04 -4.16 -7.53
C ARG A 427 11.65 -4.65 -7.93
N ILE A 428 10.85 -5.15 -6.98
CA ILE A 428 9.45 -5.51 -7.22
C ILE A 428 8.67 -4.27 -7.70
N ALA A 429 8.81 -3.13 -7.03
CA ALA A 429 8.08 -1.91 -7.37
C ALA A 429 8.43 -1.37 -8.77
N LYS A 430 9.68 -1.51 -9.22
CA LYS A 430 10.14 -1.00 -10.53
C LYS A 430 9.92 -2.00 -11.68
N GLU A 431 10.06 -3.29 -11.40
CA GLU A 431 10.14 -4.32 -12.44
C GLU A 431 9.09 -5.43 -12.30
N GLY A 432 8.49 -5.60 -11.11
CA GLY A 432 7.61 -6.72 -10.78
C GLY A 432 6.46 -6.91 -11.75
N ARG A 433 5.86 -5.81 -12.23
CA ARG A 433 4.79 -5.83 -13.22
C ARG A 433 5.14 -6.63 -14.48
N LYS A 434 6.40 -6.58 -14.94
CA LYS A 434 6.85 -7.29 -16.15
C LYS A 434 6.86 -8.82 -15.96
N TYR A 435 6.96 -9.26 -14.70
CA TYR A 435 7.08 -10.65 -14.31
C TYR A 435 5.84 -11.18 -13.57
N GLY A 436 4.76 -10.38 -13.52
CA GLY A 436 3.52 -10.79 -12.86
C GLY A 436 3.56 -10.69 -11.34
N VAL A 437 4.45 -9.86 -10.77
CA VAL A 437 4.48 -9.59 -9.32
C VAL A 437 3.98 -8.18 -9.05
N SER A 438 2.91 -8.08 -8.25
CA SER A 438 2.40 -6.82 -7.74
C SER A 438 2.62 -6.69 -6.23
N ILE A 439 2.62 -5.47 -5.74
CA ILE A 439 2.77 -5.17 -4.31
C ILE A 439 1.63 -4.27 -3.83
N CYS A 440 1.11 -4.57 -2.66
CA CYS A 440 0.20 -3.71 -1.91
C CYS A 440 0.89 -3.26 -0.63
N LEU A 441 1.18 -1.97 -0.53
CA LEU A 441 1.82 -1.36 0.64
C LEU A 441 0.75 -0.88 1.60
N VAL A 442 0.84 -1.25 2.87
CA VAL A 442 -0.03 -0.73 3.92
C VAL A 442 0.85 -0.03 4.95
N THR A 443 0.52 1.21 5.31
CA THR A 443 1.31 1.96 6.29
C THR A 443 0.49 3.01 7.02
N GLN A 444 0.86 3.23 8.27
CA GLN A 444 0.38 4.34 9.08
C GLN A 444 1.26 5.60 8.98
N ARG A 445 2.45 5.49 8.39
CA ARG A 445 3.44 6.57 8.29
C ARG A 445 3.95 6.73 6.86
N PRO A 446 3.11 7.26 5.95
CA PRO A 446 3.51 7.43 4.56
C PRO A 446 4.79 8.24 4.37
N SER A 447 4.98 9.31 5.16
CA SER A 447 6.16 10.19 5.09
C SER A 447 7.48 9.52 5.48
N GLU A 448 7.43 8.37 6.15
CA GLU A 448 8.60 7.58 6.49
C GLU A 448 8.99 6.56 5.40
N ILE A 449 8.16 6.38 4.36
CA ILE A 449 8.43 5.49 3.23
C ILE A 449 9.13 6.24 2.10
N SER A 450 10.01 5.53 1.38
CA SER A 450 10.64 6.03 0.16
C SER A 450 9.60 6.51 -0.85
N GLU A 451 9.63 7.81 -1.17
CA GLU A 451 8.71 8.46 -2.13
C GLU A 451 8.78 7.79 -3.52
N SER A 452 9.97 7.34 -3.92
CA SER A 452 10.18 6.64 -5.19
C SER A 452 9.42 5.32 -5.30
N ILE A 453 9.05 4.67 -4.19
CA ILE A 453 8.29 3.44 -4.17
C ILE A 453 6.79 3.74 -4.12
N ILE A 454 6.35 4.71 -3.31
CA ILE A 454 4.94 5.12 -3.26
C ILE A 454 4.48 5.64 -4.64
N SER A 455 5.33 6.38 -5.35
CA SER A 455 5.02 6.90 -6.70
C SER A 455 4.82 5.78 -7.76
N GLN A 456 5.25 4.55 -7.49
CA GLN A 456 4.96 3.40 -8.35
C GLN A 456 3.58 2.79 -8.07
N CYS A 457 2.90 3.21 -6.99
CA CYS A 457 1.57 2.74 -6.67
C CYS A 457 0.54 3.47 -7.54
N SER A 458 0.01 2.79 -8.55
CA SER A 458 -1.00 3.35 -9.46
C SER A 458 -2.40 3.40 -8.87
N THR A 459 -2.63 2.78 -7.71
CA THR A 459 -3.90 2.84 -6.98
C THR A 459 -3.61 3.12 -5.51
N VAL A 460 -4.22 4.16 -4.97
CA VAL A 460 -4.02 4.55 -3.57
C VAL A 460 -5.37 4.75 -2.88
N PHE A 461 -5.50 4.15 -1.72
CA PHE A 461 -6.57 4.39 -0.77
C PHE A 461 -6.02 5.23 0.38
N ALA A 462 -6.26 6.54 0.33
CA ALA A 462 -5.84 7.46 1.37
C ALA A 462 -6.95 7.60 2.42
N MET A 463 -6.73 7.03 3.59
CA MET A 463 -7.63 7.09 4.74
C MET A 463 -7.29 8.29 5.63
N ARG A 464 -7.98 8.46 6.76
CA ARG A 464 -7.76 9.60 7.67
C ARG A 464 -6.28 9.78 8.01
N MET A 465 -5.78 11.00 7.82
CA MET A 465 -4.43 11.45 8.18
C MET A 465 -4.52 12.82 8.82
N THR A 466 -3.92 12.96 10.01
CA THR A 466 -3.88 14.22 10.76
C THR A 466 -2.52 14.91 10.69
N ASN A 467 -1.46 14.16 10.36
CA ASN A 467 -0.12 14.69 10.23
C ASN A 467 0.06 15.38 8.88
N GLU A 468 0.49 16.63 8.89
CA GLU A 468 0.68 17.45 7.69
C GLU A 468 1.78 16.89 6.75
N LYS A 469 2.86 16.31 7.30
CA LYS A 469 3.92 15.69 6.48
C LYS A 469 3.37 14.52 5.65
N ASP A 470 2.54 13.68 6.27
CA ASP A 470 1.91 12.55 5.59
C ASP A 470 0.94 13.02 4.51
N GLN A 471 0.11 14.03 4.80
CA GLN A 471 -0.82 14.62 3.83
C GLN A 471 -0.06 15.23 2.64
N ASN A 472 1.01 15.96 2.90
CA ASN A 472 1.80 16.60 1.85
C ASN A 472 2.48 15.59 0.93
N LEU A 473 2.99 14.47 1.49
CA LEU A 473 3.52 13.39 0.66
C LEU A 473 2.42 12.82 -0.27
N VAL A 474 1.27 12.48 0.29
CA VAL A 474 0.14 11.92 -0.47
C VAL A 474 -0.32 12.90 -1.56
N ARG A 475 -0.42 14.20 -1.28
CA ARG A 475 -0.77 15.21 -2.27
C ARG A 475 0.25 15.32 -3.41
N ARG A 476 1.55 15.14 -3.12
CA ARG A 476 2.61 15.22 -4.15
C ARG A 476 2.68 13.99 -5.03
N THR A 477 2.34 12.83 -4.49
CA THR A 477 2.45 11.55 -5.21
C THR A 477 1.22 11.20 -6.02
N LEU A 478 0.07 11.81 -5.72
CA LEU A 478 -1.19 11.55 -6.40
C LEU A 478 -1.48 12.61 -7.48
N PRO A 479 -2.32 12.26 -8.49
CA PRO A 479 -2.70 13.21 -9.53
C PRO A 479 -3.33 14.47 -8.97
N GLU A 480 -3.01 15.62 -9.57
CA GLU A 480 -3.60 16.91 -9.21
C GLU A 480 -5.13 16.92 -9.29
N SER A 481 -5.72 16.10 -10.18
CA SER A 481 -7.17 15.92 -10.32
C SER A 481 -7.88 15.31 -9.10
N ALA A 482 -7.16 15.01 -8.04
CA ALA A 482 -7.72 14.55 -6.76
C ALA A 482 -7.41 15.51 -5.60
N ALA A 483 -6.76 16.65 -5.87
CA ALA A 483 -6.26 17.55 -4.83
C ALA A 483 -7.39 18.04 -3.90
N GLY A 484 -8.54 18.41 -4.43
CA GLY A 484 -9.70 18.84 -3.65
C GLY A 484 -10.22 17.77 -2.71
N LEU A 485 -10.32 16.52 -3.19
CA LEU A 485 -10.71 15.40 -2.32
C LEU A 485 -9.67 15.16 -1.23
N LEU A 486 -8.38 15.27 -1.54
CA LEU A 486 -7.28 15.05 -0.59
C LEU A 486 -7.24 16.10 0.53
N ASN A 487 -7.81 17.29 0.33
CA ASN A 487 -7.96 18.29 1.37
C ASN A 487 -8.90 17.83 2.50
N THR A 488 -9.75 16.85 2.24
CA THR A 488 -10.67 16.29 3.24
C THR A 488 -10.07 15.18 4.10
N LEU A 489 -8.82 14.74 3.86
CA LEU A 489 -8.15 13.65 4.59
C LEU A 489 -8.22 13.76 6.12
N PRO A 490 -8.02 14.95 6.75
CA PRO A 490 -8.11 15.07 8.21
C PRO A 490 -9.52 14.80 8.77
N THR A 491 -10.55 15.00 7.96
CA THR A 491 -11.95 14.92 8.36
C THR A 491 -12.62 13.58 8.06
N LEU A 492 -11.89 12.65 7.44
CA LEU A 492 -12.40 11.31 7.15
C LEU A 492 -12.73 10.55 8.43
N ARG A 493 -13.82 9.81 8.40
CA ARG A 493 -14.23 8.91 9.49
C ARG A 493 -13.48 7.57 9.38
N GLN A 494 -13.64 6.74 10.39
CA GLN A 494 -13.13 5.38 10.35
C GLN A 494 -13.73 4.61 9.16
N GLN A 495 -12.93 3.80 8.48
CA GLN A 495 -13.28 3.04 7.27
C GLN A 495 -13.63 3.92 6.04
N GLU A 496 -13.46 5.22 6.10
CA GLU A 496 -13.56 6.08 4.93
C GLU A 496 -12.18 6.28 4.28
N ALA A 497 -12.18 6.37 2.96
CA ALA A 497 -10.97 6.62 2.17
C ALA A 497 -11.27 7.51 0.95
N ILE A 498 -10.26 8.24 0.52
CA ILE A 498 -10.19 8.79 -0.83
C ILE A 498 -9.48 7.75 -1.69
N ALA A 499 -10.20 7.18 -2.64
CA ALA A 499 -9.68 6.21 -3.59
C ALA A 499 -9.28 6.91 -4.89
N VAL A 500 -8.02 6.75 -5.29
CA VAL A 500 -7.43 7.41 -6.46
C VAL A 500 -6.62 6.41 -7.26
N GLY A 501 -6.56 6.60 -8.56
CA GLY A 501 -5.67 5.83 -9.43
C GLY A 501 -6.41 4.97 -10.45
N GLU A 502 -5.69 4.03 -11.04
CA GLU A 502 -6.21 3.23 -12.16
C GLU A 502 -7.10 2.06 -11.72
N GLY A 503 -6.91 1.57 -10.48
CA GLY A 503 -7.76 0.52 -9.90
C GLY A 503 -9.17 1.00 -9.51
N VAL A 504 -9.48 2.29 -9.66
CA VAL A 504 -10.83 2.81 -9.44
C VAL A 504 -11.32 3.55 -10.67
N PRO A 505 -12.63 3.57 -10.94
CA PRO A 505 -13.18 4.21 -12.14
C PRO A 505 -12.77 5.69 -12.26
N HIS A 506 -12.77 6.41 -11.14
CA HIS A 506 -12.36 7.81 -11.01
C HIS A 506 -12.06 8.12 -9.54
N PRO A 507 -11.38 9.24 -9.21
CA PRO A 507 -11.20 9.66 -7.83
C PRO A 507 -12.53 9.77 -7.10
N MET A 508 -12.64 9.16 -5.92
CA MET A 508 -13.89 9.13 -5.15
C MET A 508 -13.65 8.98 -3.65
N ARG A 509 -14.55 9.55 -2.84
CA ARG A 509 -14.61 9.25 -1.41
C ARG A 509 -15.53 8.06 -1.18
N ILE A 510 -15.00 7.03 -0.54
CA ILE A 510 -15.71 5.78 -0.29
C ILE A 510 -15.77 5.49 1.21
N ARG A 511 -16.73 4.65 1.59
CA ARG A 511 -16.75 3.92 2.85
C ARG A 511 -16.63 2.43 2.54
N PHE A 512 -15.60 1.79 3.07
CA PHE A 512 -15.44 0.35 2.93
C PHE A 512 -16.61 -0.41 3.56
N ALA A 513 -16.91 -1.58 2.99
CA ALA A 513 -17.95 -2.45 3.52
C ALA A 513 -17.62 -2.89 4.96
N ASP A 514 -18.64 -3.03 5.80
CA ASP A 514 -18.46 -3.57 7.13
C ASP A 514 -18.13 -5.07 7.04
N LEU A 515 -17.12 -5.50 7.78
CA LEU A 515 -16.77 -6.91 7.91
C LEU A 515 -17.66 -7.57 8.97
N ASP A 516 -18.16 -8.76 8.66
CA ASP A 516 -18.73 -9.64 9.66
C ASP A 516 -17.70 -9.88 10.78
N GLY A 517 -18.16 -9.95 12.05
CA GLY A 517 -17.28 -10.02 13.22
C GLY A 517 -16.21 -11.12 13.14
N LYS A 518 -16.55 -12.27 12.52
CA LYS A 518 -15.65 -13.42 12.31
C LYS A 518 -14.51 -13.18 11.30
N TYR A 519 -14.58 -12.12 10.51
CA TYR A 519 -13.60 -11.77 9.48
C TYR A 519 -12.84 -10.49 9.81
N ARG A 520 -13.08 -9.93 10.99
CA ARG A 520 -12.34 -8.74 11.42
C ARG A 520 -10.91 -9.12 11.78
N PRO A 521 -9.91 -8.37 11.29
CA PRO A 521 -8.56 -8.50 11.81
C PRO A 521 -8.57 -8.30 13.32
N HIS A 522 -7.86 -9.15 14.04
CA HIS A 522 -7.72 -9.01 15.47
C HIS A 522 -6.64 -7.96 15.75
N GLY A 523 -7.04 -6.70 15.77
CA GLY A 523 -6.23 -5.73 16.51
C GLY A 523 -6.51 -5.98 17.99
N ASP A 524 -5.49 -6.28 18.75
CA ASP A 524 -5.54 -6.51 20.20
C ASP A 524 -5.94 -5.24 20.99
N ALA A 525 -7.09 -4.67 20.67
CA ALA A 525 -7.74 -3.77 21.59
C ALA A 525 -8.39 -4.64 22.69
N THR A 526 -7.57 -5.09 23.63
CA THR A 526 -8.06 -5.54 24.93
C THR A 526 -9.13 -4.53 25.36
N ASN A 527 -10.34 -5.01 25.63
CA ASN A 527 -11.38 -4.13 26.14
C ASN A 527 -10.96 -3.71 27.56
N PHE A 528 -10.06 -2.72 27.63
CA PHE A 528 -9.47 -2.24 28.86
C PHE A 528 -10.51 -1.97 29.96
N PRO A 529 -11.63 -1.24 29.69
CA PRO A 529 -12.63 -1.02 30.70
C PRO A 529 -13.15 -2.33 31.31
N ARG A 530 -13.54 -3.29 30.45
CA ARG A 530 -14.05 -4.59 30.91
C ARG A 530 -13.00 -5.45 31.59
N ALA A 531 -11.75 -5.40 31.11
CA ALA A 531 -10.64 -6.14 31.73
C ALA A 531 -10.30 -5.58 33.13
N TRP A 532 -10.49 -4.26 33.33
CA TRP A 532 -10.22 -3.60 34.60
C TRP A 532 -11.41 -3.67 35.58
N GLU A 533 -12.59 -4.09 35.14
CA GLU A 533 -13.75 -4.34 36.01
C GLU A 533 -13.61 -5.63 36.83
N THR A 534 -12.74 -6.54 36.44
CA THR A 534 -12.60 -7.86 37.06
C THR A 534 -11.15 -8.12 37.46
N ASP A 535 -10.96 -8.35 38.77
CA ASP A 535 -9.67 -8.84 39.31
C ASP A 535 -9.66 -10.37 39.22
N GLN A 536 -9.42 -10.87 37.99
CA GLN A 536 -9.45 -12.32 37.70
C GLN A 536 -8.07 -12.98 37.70
N ASN A 537 -7.00 -12.20 37.80
CA ASN A 537 -5.64 -12.68 37.57
C ASN A 537 -4.88 -12.79 38.90
N GLY A 538 -4.75 -14.00 39.42
CA GLY A 538 -3.94 -14.28 40.62
C GLY A 538 -2.43 -14.50 40.31
N LEU A 539 -1.68 -14.88 41.35
CA LEU A 539 -0.25 -15.20 41.22
C LEU A 539 0.03 -16.36 40.25
N GLU A 540 -0.92 -17.29 40.08
CA GLU A 540 -0.81 -18.39 39.11
C GLU A 540 -0.71 -17.87 37.67
N TYR A 541 -1.52 -16.87 37.32
CA TYR A 541 -1.44 -16.20 36.00
C TYR A 541 -0.04 -15.60 35.73
N LEU A 542 0.55 -14.94 36.74
CA LEU A 542 1.91 -14.44 36.63
C LEU A 542 2.93 -15.56 36.49
N GLY A 543 2.71 -16.69 37.20
CA GLY A 543 3.56 -17.87 37.09
C GLY A 543 3.61 -18.44 35.67
N GLU A 544 2.45 -18.60 35.04
CA GLU A 544 2.33 -19.07 33.65
C GLU A 544 2.99 -18.11 32.65
N ILE A 545 2.82 -16.80 32.85
CA ILE A 545 3.46 -15.79 31.99
C ILE A 545 4.97 -15.84 32.16
N ILE A 546 5.46 -15.94 33.40
CA ILE A 546 6.88 -15.99 33.69
C ILE A 546 7.50 -17.25 33.09
N GLU A 547 6.83 -18.39 33.14
CA GLU A 547 7.30 -19.61 32.50
C GLU A 547 7.35 -19.47 30.98
N ARG A 548 6.27 -18.99 30.33
CA ARG A 548 6.29 -18.69 28.89
C ARG A 548 7.41 -17.72 28.54
N TRP A 549 7.60 -16.68 29.31
CA TRP A 549 8.67 -15.70 29.09
C TRP A 549 10.07 -16.31 29.23
N ARG A 550 10.27 -17.14 30.26
CA ARG A 550 11.57 -17.83 30.48
C ARG A 550 11.92 -18.77 29.34
N TRP A 551 10.95 -19.49 28.85
CA TRP A 551 11.13 -20.46 27.76
C TRP A 551 10.91 -19.83 26.37
N GLN A 552 10.58 -18.54 26.30
CA GLN A 552 10.26 -17.83 25.06
C GLN A 552 9.25 -18.60 24.18
N SER A 553 8.32 -19.30 24.82
CA SER A 553 7.25 -20.06 24.18
C SER A 553 5.97 -19.22 24.20
N HIS A 554 5.39 -18.96 23.03
CA HIS A 554 4.13 -18.23 22.89
C HIS A 554 2.93 -19.16 22.92
#